data_087b5bd11e813f133d230d0c19e13338
#
_entry.id   087b5bd11e813f133d230d0c19e13338
#
_cell.length_a   1.000
_cell.length_b   1.000
_cell.length_c   1.000
_cell.angle_alpha   90.00
_cell.angle_beta   90.00
_cell.angle_gamma   90.00
#
_symmetry.space_group_name_H-M   'P 1'
#
loop_
_entity.id
_entity.type
_entity.pdbx_description
1 polymer ?
#
loop_
_entity_poly.entity_id
_entity_poly.type
_entity_poly.pdbx_seq_one_letter_code
_entity_poly.pdbx_strand_id
1 'polypeptide(L)'
;MPITYDALGTYTLTGFSSVTFSNISSSYTDLVIHYSGVANSGTANGIGIRLNGDSAANYAWGYFESNAGTTQGVNQNGTSYALAGYMDNDRSSGGTININNYRGAFIKQIQSLGIGANSSVNNVTSWSSTAAITSVTFFILSNSFASPSVVSLYGIARA
;
A
#
# COMPACT_ATOMS: atom_id res chain seq x y z
N MET A 1 -16.03 -23.13 1.09
CA MET A 1 -16.77 -22.02 0.46
C MET A 1 -15.80 -21.20 -0.39
N PRO A 2 -16.25 -20.56 -1.47
CA PRO A 2 -15.36 -19.76 -2.30
C PRO A 2 -14.87 -18.52 -1.55
N ILE A 3 -13.63 -18.10 -1.84
CA ILE A 3 -13.10 -16.80 -1.40
C ILE A 3 -13.78 -15.72 -2.24
N THR A 4 -14.39 -14.74 -1.59
CA THR A 4 -15.06 -13.62 -2.27
C THR A 4 -14.24 -12.35 -2.10
N TYR A 5 -14.08 -11.61 -3.18
CA TYR A 5 -13.51 -10.26 -3.21
C TYR A 5 -14.64 -9.25 -3.37
N ASP A 6 -14.89 -8.46 -2.34
CA ASP A 6 -15.89 -7.40 -2.37
C ASP A 6 -15.19 -6.05 -2.56
N ALA A 7 -15.57 -5.31 -3.58
CA ALA A 7 -15.02 -3.97 -3.81
C ALA A 7 -15.53 -3.00 -2.74
N LEU A 8 -14.62 -2.43 -1.96
CA LEU A 8 -14.93 -1.45 -0.91
C LEU A 8 -14.85 -0.02 -1.40
N GLY A 9 -14.09 0.23 -2.46
CA GLY A 9 -14.01 1.52 -3.10
C GLY A 9 -12.92 1.56 -4.17
N THR A 10 -13.09 2.47 -5.11
CA THR A 10 -12.11 2.77 -6.17
C THR A 10 -12.02 4.28 -6.33
N TYR A 11 -10.80 4.78 -6.42
CA TYR A 11 -10.50 6.19 -6.68
C TYR A 11 -9.65 6.35 -7.91
N THR A 12 -10.06 7.26 -8.79
CA THR A 12 -9.21 7.79 -9.86
C THR A 12 -8.45 8.98 -9.28
N LEU A 13 -7.12 8.92 -9.36
CA LEU A 13 -6.23 9.90 -8.75
C LEU A 13 -5.62 10.78 -9.85
N THR A 14 -5.85 12.08 -9.77
CA THR A 14 -5.23 13.06 -10.66
C THR A 14 -5.00 14.34 -9.86
N GLY A 15 -3.76 14.73 -9.68
CA GLY A 15 -3.38 15.91 -8.91
C GLY A 15 -3.44 15.72 -7.38
N PHE A 16 -3.94 14.60 -6.88
CA PHE A 16 -3.96 14.28 -5.45
C PHE A 16 -2.62 13.65 -5.02
N SER A 17 -2.24 13.85 -3.77
CA SER A 17 -1.09 13.15 -3.16
C SER A 17 -1.53 11.99 -2.26
N SER A 18 -2.80 11.91 -1.91
CA SER A 18 -3.34 10.86 -1.04
C SER A 18 -4.84 10.65 -1.22
N VAL A 19 -5.30 9.48 -0.81
CA VAL A 19 -6.72 9.13 -0.66
C VAL A 19 -6.90 8.24 0.56
N THR A 20 -8.05 8.35 1.22
CA THR A 20 -8.37 7.54 2.41
C THR A 20 -9.65 6.75 2.18
N PHE A 21 -9.55 5.44 2.34
CA PHE A 21 -10.69 4.54 2.49
C PHE A 21 -11.06 4.52 3.97
N SER A 22 -12.28 4.94 4.29
CA SER A 22 -12.80 5.02 5.66
C SER A 22 -13.99 4.08 5.87
N ASN A 23 -14.36 3.88 7.13
CA ASN A 23 -15.51 3.03 7.51
C ASN A 23 -15.39 1.59 6.98
N ILE A 24 -14.18 1.03 7.02
CA ILE A 24 -13.95 -0.34 6.60
C ILE A 24 -14.69 -1.27 7.56
N SER A 25 -15.62 -2.08 7.00
CA SER A 25 -16.42 -3.03 7.77
C SER A 25 -15.55 -4.10 8.41
N SER A 26 -15.90 -4.57 9.60
CA SER A 26 -15.25 -5.72 10.26
C SER A 26 -15.71 -7.09 9.74
N SER A 27 -16.53 -7.15 8.69
CA SER A 27 -17.07 -8.39 8.14
C SER A 27 -16.09 -9.24 7.33
N TYR A 28 -14.97 -8.66 6.90
CA TYR A 28 -13.95 -9.36 6.13
C TYR A 28 -12.86 -9.96 7.01
N THR A 29 -12.05 -10.84 6.46
CA THR A 29 -10.88 -11.41 7.12
C THR A 29 -9.60 -10.68 6.76
N ASP A 30 -9.46 -10.30 5.51
CA ASP A 30 -8.27 -9.66 4.97
C ASP A 30 -8.67 -8.46 4.09
N LEU A 31 -7.71 -7.57 3.82
CA LEU A 31 -7.87 -6.47 2.88
C LEU A 31 -6.82 -6.58 1.79
N VAL A 32 -7.19 -6.20 0.56
CA VAL A 32 -6.27 -6.10 -0.57
C VAL A 32 -6.44 -4.75 -1.25
N ILE A 33 -5.32 -4.10 -1.55
CA ILE A 33 -5.29 -2.89 -2.36
C ILE A 33 -4.59 -3.23 -3.67
N HIS A 34 -5.24 -2.87 -4.78
CA HIS A 34 -4.60 -2.82 -6.09
C HIS A 34 -4.44 -1.37 -6.51
N TYR A 35 -3.28 -1.04 -7.03
CA TYR A 35 -3.03 0.29 -7.58
C TYR A 35 -2.28 0.20 -8.90
N SER A 36 -2.53 1.17 -9.77
CA SER A 36 -1.76 1.40 -10.98
C SER A 36 -1.77 2.88 -11.30
N GLY A 37 -0.70 3.38 -11.89
CA GLY A 37 -0.66 4.78 -12.25
C GLY A 37 0.72 5.32 -12.57
N VAL A 38 0.79 6.63 -12.60
CA VAL A 38 2.00 7.41 -12.84
C VAL A 38 2.07 8.57 -11.87
N ALA A 39 3.28 8.98 -11.50
CA ALA A 39 3.53 10.21 -10.77
C ALA A 39 3.53 11.42 -11.74
N ASN A 40 3.26 12.62 -11.25
CA ASN A 40 3.29 13.82 -12.08
C ASN A 40 4.72 14.29 -12.40
N SER A 41 5.71 13.90 -11.61
CA SER A 41 7.12 14.15 -11.86
C SER A 41 8.02 13.21 -11.04
N GLY A 42 9.32 13.19 -11.38
CA GLY A 42 10.31 12.40 -10.67
C GLY A 42 10.23 10.90 -10.95
N THR A 43 11.30 10.20 -10.66
CA THR A 43 11.40 8.74 -10.74
C THR A 43 11.42 8.15 -9.34
N ALA A 44 10.95 6.90 -9.19
CA ALA A 44 10.98 6.16 -7.93
C ALA A 44 10.31 6.90 -6.76
N ASN A 45 9.14 7.54 -7.00
CA ASN A 45 8.35 8.11 -5.92
C ASN A 45 7.79 7.00 -5.04
N GLY A 46 8.14 6.97 -3.77
CA GLY A 46 7.66 5.95 -2.83
C GLY A 46 6.16 6.00 -2.67
N ILE A 47 5.53 4.85 -2.67
CA ILE A 47 4.11 4.67 -2.32
C ILE A 47 4.03 4.20 -0.89
N GLY A 48 3.25 4.89 -0.07
CA GLY A 48 3.03 4.58 1.33
C GLY A 48 1.59 4.31 1.67
N ILE A 49 1.38 3.56 2.75
CA ILE A 49 0.07 3.44 3.39
C ILE A 49 0.17 3.78 4.88
N ARG A 50 -0.90 4.35 5.41
CA ARG A 50 -1.14 4.51 6.86
C ARG A 50 -2.44 3.84 7.25
N LEU A 51 -2.42 3.18 8.39
CA LEU A 51 -3.55 2.48 8.97
C LEU A 51 -4.13 3.31 10.10
N ASN A 52 -5.45 3.50 10.10
CA ASN A 52 -6.18 4.29 11.10
C ASN A 52 -5.64 5.72 11.30
N GLY A 53 -5.05 6.31 10.26
CA GLY A 53 -4.44 7.65 10.35
C GLY A 53 -3.17 7.72 11.19
N ASP A 54 -2.60 6.58 11.62
CA ASP A 54 -1.41 6.53 12.45
C ASP A 54 -0.19 7.06 11.68
N SER A 55 0.32 8.21 12.12
CA SER A 55 1.53 8.85 11.61
C SER A 55 2.69 8.82 12.61
N ALA A 56 2.56 8.07 13.69
CA ALA A 56 3.63 7.87 14.66
C ALA A 56 4.66 6.84 14.15
N ALA A 57 5.76 6.71 14.86
CA ALA A 57 6.88 5.80 14.54
C ALA A 57 6.54 4.33 14.85
N ASN A 58 5.38 3.85 14.40
CA ASN A 58 4.82 2.54 14.72
C ASN A 58 5.00 1.50 13.61
N TYR A 59 5.66 1.85 12.50
CA TYR A 59 5.89 0.93 11.40
C TYR A 59 7.35 0.49 11.35
N ALA A 60 7.55 -0.78 11.04
CA ALA A 60 8.86 -1.32 10.69
C ALA A 60 8.71 -2.10 9.38
N TRP A 61 9.54 -1.81 8.40
CA TRP A 61 9.47 -2.46 7.10
C TRP A 61 10.84 -2.83 6.55
N GLY A 62 10.84 -3.88 5.75
CA GLY A 62 11.98 -4.28 4.97
C GLY A 62 11.58 -4.70 3.57
N TYR A 63 12.40 -4.42 2.58
CA TYR A 63 12.14 -4.81 1.21
C TYR A 63 13.36 -5.37 0.51
N PHE A 64 13.08 -6.18 -0.50
CA PHE A 64 14.01 -6.52 -1.57
C PHE A 64 13.60 -5.77 -2.82
N GLU A 65 14.55 -5.08 -3.42
CA GLU A 65 14.38 -4.34 -4.65
C GLU A 65 15.34 -4.87 -5.71
N SER A 66 14.85 -5.04 -6.93
CA SER A 66 15.67 -5.16 -8.13
C SER A 66 15.47 -3.88 -8.93
N ASN A 67 16.55 -3.13 -9.13
CA ASN A 67 16.54 -1.87 -9.86
C ASN A 67 17.70 -1.83 -10.86
N ALA A 68 17.37 -1.72 -12.15
CA ALA A 68 18.34 -1.61 -13.25
C ALA A 68 19.49 -2.63 -13.17
N GLY A 69 19.19 -3.88 -12.81
CA GLY A 69 20.17 -4.97 -12.72
C GLY A 69 20.91 -5.06 -11.37
N THR A 70 20.60 -4.18 -10.42
CA THR A 70 21.14 -4.27 -9.06
C THR A 70 20.03 -4.75 -8.11
N THR A 71 20.36 -5.71 -7.26
CA THR A 71 19.48 -6.21 -6.20
C THR A 71 19.96 -5.70 -4.86
N GLN A 72 19.07 -5.13 -4.06
CA GLN A 72 19.39 -4.66 -2.71
C GLN A 72 18.29 -5.01 -1.71
N GLY A 73 18.68 -5.12 -0.44
CA GLY A 73 17.78 -5.24 0.70
C GLY A 73 17.90 -4.00 1.61
N VAL A 74 16.78 -3.48 2.07
CA VAL A 74 16.73 -2.33 2.99
C VAL A 74 15.77 -2.64 4.13
N ASN A 75 16.15 -2.23 5.34
CA ASN A 75 15.30 -2.29 6.53
C ASN A 75 15.17 -0.91 7.17
N GLN A 76 13.98 -0.61 7.64
CA GLN A 76 13.67 0.62 8.38
C GLN A 76 12.78 0.29 9.58
N ASN A 77 13.07 0.93 10.71
CA ASN A 77 12.28 0.84 11.93
C ASN A 77 11.85 2.24 12.38
N GLY A 78 10.73 2.32 13.08
CA GLY A 78 10.24 3.57 13.63
C GLY A 78 9.81 4.57 12.55
N THR A 79 9.21 4.09 11.48
CA THR A 79 8.67 4.92 10.41
C THR A 79 7.21 5.27 10.65
N SER A 80 6.73 6.34 10.02
CA SER A 80 5.36 6.83 10.13
C SER A 80 4.42 6.29 9.05
N TYR A 81 4.85 5.27 8.30
CA TYR A 81 4.10 4.62 7.22
C TYR A 81 4.68 3.26 6.86
N ALA A 82 3.88 2.43 6.21
CA ALA A 82 4.33 1.24 5.50
C ALA A 82 4.71 1.62 4.07
N LEU A 83 5.94 1.32 3.64
CA LEU A 83 6.31 1.45 2.23
C LEU A 83 5.62 0.34 1.44
N ALA A 84 5.06 0.65 0.28
CA ALA A 84 4.29 -0.30 -0.53
C ALA A 84 4.82 -0.49 -1.95
N GLY A 85 5.76 0.34 -2.37
CA GLY A 85 6.36 0.29 -3.71
C GLY A 85 6.81 1.65 -4.19
N TYR A 86 6.99 1.77 -5.49
CA TYR A 86 7.40 3.02 -6.14
C TYR A 86 6.52 3.31 -7.36
N MET A 87 6.49 4.58 -7.75
CA MET A 87 5.76 5.06 -8.92
C MET A 87 6.63 6.04 -9.69
N ASP A 88 6.71 5.84 -10.99
CA ASP A 88 7.49 6.67 -11.91
C ASP A 88 6.58 7.65 -12.67
N ASN A 89 7.17 8.67 -13.27
CA ASN A 89 6.42 9.69 -14.02
C ASN A 89 6.31 9.41 -15.53
N ASP A 90 7.14 8.54 -16.06
CA ASP A 90 7.24 8.26 -17.49
C ASP A 90 6.66 6.92 -17.92
N ARG A 91 6.36 6.04 -16.96
CA ARG A 91 5.83 4.70 -17.17
C ARG A 91 4.82 4.31 -16.14
N SER A 92 3.86 3.50 -16.56
CA SER A 92 2.89 2.93 -15.65
C SER A 92 3.56 2.03 -14.63
N SER A 93 3.29 2.33 -13.38
CA SER A 93 3.69 1.55 -12.21
C SER A 93 2.46 0.96 -11.57
N GLY A 94 2.61 -0.12 -10.83
CA GLY A 94 1.47 -0.72 -10.16
C GLY A 94 1.87 -1.73 -9.10
N GLY A 95 0.91 -2.21 -8.35
CA GLY A 95 1.17 -3.19 -7.32
C GLY A 95 -0.04 -3.66 -6.56
N THR A 96 0.24 -4.59 -5.65
CA THR A 96 -0.74 -5.17 -4.75
C THR A 96 -0.23 -5.08 -3.32
N ILE A 97 -1.12 -4.71 -2.39
CA ILE A 97 -0.85 -4.65 -0.96
C ILE A 97 -1.85 -5.56 -0.25
N ASN A 98 -1.34 -6.55 0.48
CA ASN A 98 -2.14 -7.48 1.26
C ASN A 98 -2.03 -7.14 2.74
N ILE A 99 -3.16 -7.00 3.42
CA ILE A 99 -3.25 -6.76 4.86
C ILE A 99 -4.04 -7.93 5.46
N ASN A 100 -3.32 -8.90 6.00
CA ASN A 100 -3.91 -10.11 6.54
C ASN A 100 -4.45 -9.87 7.94
N ASN A 101 -5.59 -10.52 8.26
CA ASN A 101 -6.21 -10.48 9.60
C ASN A 101 -6.33 -9.07 10.17
N TYR A 102 -6.79 -8.12 9.34
CA TYR A 102 -6.81 -6.68 9.66
C TYR A 102 -7.63 -6.32 10.90
N ARG A 103 -8.58 -7.15 11.32
CA ARG A 103 -9.43 -6.97 12.51
C ARG A 103 -8.94 -7.70 13.75
N GLY A 104 -7.94 -8.59 13.60
CA GLY A 104 -7.43 -9.40 14.71
C GLY A 104 -6.69 -8.56 15.75
N ALA A 105 -6.67 -9.03 16.99
CA ALA A 105 -6.01 -8.37 18.12
C ALA A 105 -4.49 -8.65 18.19
N PHE A 106 -3.84 -8.68 17.03
CA PHE A 106 -2.40 -8.88 16.87
C PHE A 106 -1.79 -7.73 16.07
N ILE A 107 -0.47 -7.59 16.15
CA ILE A 107 0.32 -6.72 15.26
C ILE A 107 -0.04 -7.04 13.82
N LYS A 108 -0.30 -6.00 13.03
CA LYS A 108 -0.69 -6.18 11.63
C LYS A 108 0.54 -6.41 10.76
N GLN A 109 0.42 -7.38 9.88
CA GLN A 109 1.42 -7.68 8.86
C GLN A 109 0.88 -7.27 7.50
N ILE A 110 1.71 -6.55 6.76
CA ILE A 110 1.40 -6.02 5.45
C ILE A 110 2.44 -6.56 4.50
N GLN A 111 2.01 -7.11 3.38
CA GLN A 111 2.88 -7.52 2.29
C GLN A 111 2.54 -6.73 1.05
N SER A 112 3.53 -6.22 0.36
CA SER A 112 3.30 -5.53 -0.91
C SER A 112 4.28 -6.00 -1.98
N LEU A 113 3.76 -6.07 -3.19
CA LEU A 113 4.52 -6.26 -4.42
C LEU A 113 4.25 -5.07 -5.32
N GLY A 114 5.30 -4.31 -5.62
CA GLY A 114 5.22 -3.16 -6.52
C GLY A 114 6.15 -3.31 -7.70
N ILE A 115 5.71 -2.84 -8.85
CA ILE A 115 6.47 -2.81 -10.10
C ILE A 115 6.46 -1.39 -10.63
N GLY A 116 7.63 -0.81 -10.78
CA GLY A 116 7.88 0.45 -11.50
C GLY A 116 8.60 0.18 -12.83
N ALA A 117 8.97 1.23 -13.52
CA ALA A 117 9.57 1.14 -14.85
C ALA A 117 10.85 0.29 -14.91
N ASN A 118 11.71 0.43 -13.92
CA ASN A 118 13.01 -0.23 -13.85
C ASN A 118 13.19 -0.99 -12.53
N SER A 119 12.17 -1.07 -11.68
CA SER A 119 12.27 -1.68 -10.37
C SER A 119 11.10 -2.60 -10.07
N SER A 120 11.40 -3.65 -9.32
CA SER A 120 10.40 -4.45 -8.63
C SER A 120 10.73 -4.47 -7.14
N VAL A 121 9.71 -4.29 -6.31
CA VAL A 121 9.85 -4.23 -4.85
C VAL A 121 8.97 -5.28 -4.22
N ASN A 122 9.55 -6.12 -3.38
CA ASN A 122 8.80 -7.00 -2.48
C ASN A 122 9.04 -6.52 -1.05
N ASN A 123 7.99 -6.06 -0.40
CA ASN A 123 8.06 -5.44 0.91
C ASN A 123 7.23 -6.20 1.94
N VAL A 124 7.74 -6.26 3.16
CA VAL A 124 7.04 -6.75 4.34
C VAL A 124 7.10 -5.67 5.41
N THR A 125 5.94 -5.32 5.95
CA THR A 125 5.81 -4.32 7.00
C THR A 125 5.06 -4.87 8.19
N SER A 126 5.48 -4.51 9.40
CA SER A 126 4.69 -4.64 10.62
C SER A 126 4.20 -3.27 11.09
N TRP A 127 2.94 -3.20 11.53
CA TRP A 127 2.39 -2.05 12.26
C TRP A 127 2.18 -2.44 13.71
N SER A 128 2.86 -1.75 14.63
CA SER A 128 2.91 -2.07 16.07
C SER A 128 1.63 -1.69 16.82
N SER A 129 0.48 -2.02 16.23
CA SER A 129 -0.83 -1.81 16.84
C SER A 129 -1.67 -3.09 16.73
N THR A 130 -2.41 -3.37 17.81
CA THR A 130 -3.37 -4.48 17.87
C THR A 130 -4.79 -4.05 17.49
N ALA A 131 -5.02 -2.75 17.26
CA ALA A 131 -6.34 -2.24 16.87
C ALA A 131 -6.81 -2.81 15.53
N ALA A 132 -8.11 -3.04 15.40
CA ALA A 132 -8.72 -3.35 14.11
C ALA A 132 -8.52 -2.16 13.15
N ILE A 133 -8.28 -2.45 11.87
CA ILE A 133 -8.15 -1.41 10.86
C ILE A 133 -9.54 -0.97 10.40
N THR A 134 -9.84 0.31 10.55
CA THR A 134 -11.10 0.93 10.14
C THR A 134 -10.91 1.95 9.01
N SER A 135 -9.65 2.33 8.75
CA SER A 135 -9.30 3.18 7.62
C SER A 135 -7.90 2.87 7.08
N VAL A 136 -7.71 3.09 5.79
CA VAL A 136 -6.42 2.99 5.11
C VAL A 136 -6.22 4.22 4.26
N THR A 137 -5.14 4.95 4.48
CA THR A 137 -4.71 6.06 3.63
C THR A 137 -3.62 5.56 2.69
N PHE A 138 -3.83 5.67 1.39
CA PHE A 138 -2.87 5.40 0.33
C PHE A 138 -2.31 6.74 -0.17
N PHE A 139 -1.00 6.86 -0.28
CA PHE A 139 -0.37 8.13 -0.65
C PHE A 139 0.96 7.95 -1.36
N ILE A 140 1.37 8.98 -2.08
CA ILE A 140 2.70 9.12 -2.67
C ILE A 140 3.56 9.99 -1.76
N LEU A 141 4.82 9.60 -1.51
CA LEU A 141 5.70 10.27 -0.55
C LEU A 141 6.18 11.62 -1.05
N SER A 142 6.32 11.77 -2.34
CA SER A 142 6.70 13.02 -3.01
C SER A 142 5.89 13.21 -4.26
N ASN A 143 5.63 14.45 -4.63
CA ASN A 143 4.85 14.81 -5.81
C ASN A 143 3.35 14.50 -5.66
N SER A 144 2.67 14.23 -6.75
CA SER A 144 1.26 13.84 -6.80
C SER A 144 1.02 12.77 -7.85
N PHE A 145 -0.12 12.13 -7.78
CA PHE A 145 -0.56 11.20 -8.82
C PHE A 145 -0.95 11.96 -10.09
N ALA A 146 -0.56 11.46 -11.24
CA ALA A 146 -0.99 11.94 -12.55
C ALA A 146 -2.04 10.98 -13.16
N SER A 147 -2.69 11.40 -14.22
CA SER A 147 -3.60 10.57 -15.00
C SER A 147 -2.79 9.70 -16.00
N PRO A 148 -3.15 8.43 -16.17
CA PRO A 148 -4.18 7.68 -15.44
C PRO A 148 -3.61 7.04 -14.17
N SER A 149 -4.23 7.31 -13.02
CA SER A 149 -3.88 6.62 -11.77
C SER A 149 -5.15 6.17 -11.05
N VAL A 150 -5.15 4.93 -10.61
CA VAL A 150 -6.30 4.30 -9.94
C VAL A 150 -5.81 3.50 -8.73
N VAL A 151 -6.58 3.55 -7.65
CA VAL A 151 -6.41 2.68 -6.50
C VAL A 151 -7.76 2.10 -6.07
N SER A 152 -7.78 0.80 -5.81
CA SER A 152 -8.98 0.07 -5.37
C SER A 152 -8.69 -0.72 -4.11
N LEU A 153 -9.63 -0.68 -3.16
CA LEU A 153 -9.61 -1.49 -1.95
C LEU A 153 -10.66 -2.59 -2.04
N TYR A 154 -10.30 -3.79 -1.66
CA TYR A 154 -11.16 -4.96 -1.58
C TYR A 154 -11.11 -5.58 -0.18
N GLY A 155 -12.28 -6.04 0.28
CA GLY A 155 -12.41 -6.92 1.44
C GLY A 155 -12.45 -8.37 0.99
N ILE A 156 -11.74 -9.25 1.69
CA ILE A 156 -11.76 -10.68 1.44
C ILE A 156 -12.54 -11.36 2.55
N ALA A 157 -13.65 -11.98 2.19
CA ALA A 157 -14.38 -12.86 3.08
C ALA A 157 -13.88 -14.30 2.89
N ARG A 158 -13.44 -14.91 3.98
CA ARG A 158 -13.22 -16.36 4.07
C ARG A 158 -14.41 -16.95 4.81
N ALA A 159 -14.98 -17.92 4.21
CA ALA A 159 -16.08 -18.66 4.81
C ALA A 159 -15.61 -19.61 5.89
#